data_e28be18caede9fa8e11adc60cf30a697
#
_entry.id   e28be18caede9fa8e11adc60cf30a697
#
_cell.length_a   1.000
_cell.length_b   1.000
_cell.length_c   1.000
_cell.angle_alpha   90.00
_cell.angle_beta   90.00
_cell.angle_gamma   90.00
#
_symmetry.space_group_name_H-M   'P 1'
#
loop_
_entity.id
_entity.type
_entity.pdbx_description
1 polymer ?
#
loop_
_entity_poly.entity_id
_entity_poly.type
_entity_poly.pdbx_seq_one_letter_code
_entity_poly.pdbx_strand_id
1 'polypeptide(L)'
;MSSHEEKRVLPFSASEMFAVVADIEKYPEFVPGCAGLRILDRKSAGNVETIIAEMMVSFGALRETYTSKVTLDRNKNIVDAHHIDGPFDHLDTRWCFVPRDSGSEVHFAIDFAFRNRLLAAASNLVFDRMVRKTTGAFIARAAQRHNASHHAQQ
;
A
#
# COMPACT_ATOMS: atom_id res chain seq x y z
N MET A 1 -15.24 -7.33 -10.44
CA MET A 1 -14.10 -6.42 -10.67
C MET A 1 -14.34 -5.14 -9.92
N SER A 2 -13.38 -4.74 -9.10
CA SER A 2 -13.50 -3.55 -8.26
C SER A 2 -12.30 -2.66 -8.47
N SER A 3 -12.53 -1.35 -8.63
CA SER A 3 -11.46 -0.37 -8.78
C SER A 3 -11.78 0.89 -7.99
N HIS A 4 -10.71 1.58 -7.58
CA HIS A 4 -10.79 2.80 -6.80
C HIS A 4 -9.59 3.67 -7.11
N GLU A 5 -9.82 4.97 -7.30
CA GLU A 5 -8.77 5.96 -7.47
C GLU A 5 -9.04 7.13 -6.53
N GLU A 6 -7.99 7.66 -5.91
CA GLU A 6 -8.14 8.87 -5.12
C GLU A 6 -6.88 9.74 -5.19
N LYS A 7 -7.08 11.04 -4.97
CA LYS A 7 -6.02 12.03 -4.89
C LYS A 7 -6.18 12.82 -3.61
N ARG A 8 -5.08 13.06 -2.91
CA ARG A 8 -5.09 13.87 -1.70
C ARG A 8 -3.86 14.77 -1.67
N VAL A 9 -4.06 16.00 -1.21
CA VAL A 9 -2.97 16.93 -0.95
C VAL A 9 -2.65 16.84 0.54
N LEU A 10 -1.39 16.57 0.86
CA LEU A 10 -0.95 16.34 2.23
C LEU A 10 0.22 17.26 2.59
N PRO A 11 0.38 17.61 3.89
CA PRO A 11 1.48 18.47 4.33
C PRO A 11 2.82 17.76 4.48
N PHE A 12 2.89 16.49 4.06
CA PHE A 12 4.10 15.69 4.12
C PHE A 12 4.76 15.66 2.74
N SER A 13 6.10 15.66 2.69
CA SER A 13 6.82 15.65 1.41
C SER A 13 6.58 14.35 0.65
N ALA A 14 6.83 14.38 -0.67
CA ALA A 14 6.72 13.18 -1.50
C ALA A 14 7.67 12.08 -1.02
N SER A 15 8.88 12.43 -0.59
CA SER A 15 9.83 11.45 -0.09
C SER A 15 9.41 10.87 1.26
N GLU A 16 8.78 11.68 2.14
CA GLU A 16 8.23 11.16 3.41
C GLU A 16 7.11 10.15 3.16
N MET A 17 6.20 10.49 2.25
CA MET A 17 5.10 9.58 1.89
C MET A 17 5.61 8.32 1.22
N PHE A 18 6.55 8.45 0.28
CA PHE A 18 7.17 7.31 -0.37
C PHE A 18 7.80 6.37 0.66
N ALA A 19 8.54 6.91 1.62
CA ALA A 19 9.23 6.11 2.64
C ALA A 19 8.24 5.28 3.47
N VAL A 20 7.08 5.84 3.81
CA VAL A 20 6.06 5.11 4.57
C VAL A 20 5.49 3.95 3.76
N VAL A 21 5.13 4.21 2.50
CA VAL A 21 4.51 3.18 1.64
C VAL A 21 5.53 2.14 1.18
N ALA A 22 6.79 2.54 0.99
CA ALA A 22 7.86 1.63 0.57
C ALA A 22 8.31 0.67 1.67
N ASP A 23 8.09 1.01 2.94
CA ASP A 23 8.51 0.22 4.09
C ASP A 23 7.50 -0.89 4.38
N ILE A 24 7.38 -1.83 3.46
CA ILE A 24 6.34 -2.86 3.49
C ILE A 24 6.48 -3.81 4.69
N GLU A 25 7.67 -3.99 5.22
CA GLU A 25 7.90 -4.83 6.39
C GLU A 25 7.16 -4.33 7.63
N LYS A 26 6.83 -3.05 7.68
CA LYS A 26 6.13 -2.41 8.79
C LYS A 26 4.61 -2.47 8.66
N TYR A 27 4.08 -2.93 7.53
CA TYR A 27 2.64 -2.97 7.29
C TYR A 27 1.85 -3.69 8.39
N PRO A 28 2.32 -4.83 8.97
CA PRO A 28 1.56 -5.45 10.06
C PRO A 28 1.37 -4.56 11.29
N GLU A 29 2.20 -3.52 11.46
CA GLU A 29 2.10 -2.61 12.61
C GLU A 29 0.93 -1.62 12.49
N PHE A 30 0.49 -1.28 11.27
CA PHE A 30 -0.48 -0.20 11.11
C PHE A 30 -1.51 -0.40 9.99
N VAL A 31 -1.27 -1.29 9.02
CA VAL A 31 -2.20 -1.47 7.90
C VAL A 31 -3.36 -2.36 8.34
N PRO A 32 -4.62 -1.86 8.28
CA PRO A 32 -5.79 -2.66 8.67
C PRO A 32 -5.86 -3.94 7.83
N GLY A 33 -6.09 -5.05 8.52
CA GLY A 33 -6.22 -6.33 7.86
C GLY A 33 -4.93 -7.01 7.47
N CYS A 34 -3.78 -6.36 7.63
CA CYS A 34 -2.48 -7.00 7.39
C CYS A 34 -2.08 -7.76 8.66
N ALA A 35 -2.32 -9.08 8.67
CA ALA A 35 -2.02 -9.94 9.81
C ALA A 35 -0.55 -10.36 9.84
N GLY A 36 0.13 -10.32 8.70
CA GLY A 36 1.55 -10.64 8.61
C GLY A 36 2.09 -10.35 7.22
N LEU A 37 3.39 -10.22 7.13
CA LEU A 37 4.06 -9.98 5.85
C LEU A 37 5.47 -10.58 5.92
N ARG A 38 5.84 -11.30 4.87
CA ARG A 38 7.16 -11.92 4.77
C ARG A 38 7.77 -11.60 3.41
N ILE A 39 9.01 -11.14 3.42
CA ILE A 39 9.75 -10.89 2.18
C ILE A 39 10.40 -12.19 1.73
N LEU A 40 10.11 -12.60 0.50
CA LEU A 40 10.63 -13.82 -0.10
C LEU A 40 11.87 -13.56 -0.95
N ASP A 41 11.95 -12.39 -1.58
CA ASP A 41 13.08 -12.01 -2.42
C ASP A 41 13.16 -10.48 -2.53
N ARG A 42 14.37 -9.96 -2.69
CA ARG A 42 14.62 -8.53 -2.83
C ARG A 42 15.78 -8.31 -3.79
N LYS A 43 15.55 -7.50 -4.82
CA LYS A 43 16.58 -7.17 -5.82
C LYS A 43 16.57 -5.66 -6.07
N SER A 44 17.77 -5.09 -6.21
CA SER A 44 17.93 -3.66 -6.50
C SER A 44 18.70 -3.47 -7.79
N ALA A 45 18.24 -2.53 -8.62
CA ALA A 45 18.92 -2.13 -9.85
C ALA A 45 18.81 -0.61 -9.93
N GLY A 46 19.90 0.10 -9.57
CA GLY A 46 19.91 1.55 -9.50
C GLY A 46 18.93 2.05 -8.43
N ASN A 47 17.99 2.90 -8.84
CA ASN A 47 16.96 3.47 -7.94
C ASN A 47 15.66 2.67 -7.91
N VAL A 48 15.63 1.51 -8.57
CA VAL A 48 14.46 0.64 -8.61
C VAL A 48 14.74 -0.61 -7.80
N GLU A 49 13.85 -0.91 -6.87
CA GLU A 49 13.90 -2.11 -6.04
C GLU A 49 12.69 -2.97 -6.33
N THR A 50 12.91 -4.27 -6.51
CA THR A 50 11.83 -5.24 -6.73
C THR A 50 11.80 -6.21 -5.58
N ILE A 51 10.63 -6.35 -4.95
CA ILE A 51 10.42 -7.20 -3.78
C ILE A 51 9.32 -8.20 -4.09
N ILE A 52 9.58 -9.46 -3.78
CA ILE A 52 8.53 -10.49 -3.77
C ILE A 52 8.13 -10.67 -2.31
N ALA A 53 6.87 -10.37 -2.01
CA ALA A 53 6.37 -10.39 -0.64
C ALA A 53 5.11 -11.25 -0.53
N GLU A 54 5.02 -11.97 0.58
CA GLU A 54 3.83 -12.75 0.94
C GLU A 54 3.11 -12.02 2.05
N MET A 55 1.83 -11.71 1.84
CA MET A 55 1.02 -11.00 2.81
C MET A 55 -0.16 -11.86 3.26
N MET A 56 -0.37 -11.89 4.58
CA MET A 56 -1.54 -12.51 5.18
C MET A 56 -2.56 -11.43 5.49
N VAL A 57 -3.78 -11.57 4.96
CA VAL A 57 -4.86 -10.60 5.19
C VAL A 57 -5.98 -11.26 5.98
N SER A 58 -6.58 -10.47 6.87
CA SER A 58 -7.68 -10.90 7.71
C SER A 58 -8.70 -9.78 7.82
N PHE A 59 -9.90 -10.00 7.26
CA PHE A 59 -11.02 -9.07 7.32
C PHE A 59 -12.28 -9.86 7.70
N GLY A 60 -12.74 -9.72 8.93
CA GLY A 60 -13.86 -10.49 9.42
C GLY A 60 -13.61 -11.99 9.28
N ALA A 61 -14.44 -12.67 8.51
CA ALA A 61 -14.30 -14.09 8.24
C ALA A 61 -13.30 -14.41 7.13
N LEU A 62 -12.88 -13.40 6.37
CA LEU A 62 -11.93 -13.57 5.26
C LEU A 62 -10.51 -13.66 5.82
N ARG A 63 -9.83 -14.77 5.52
CA ARG A 63 -8.41 -14.98 5.83
C ARG A 63 -7.75 -15.57 4.62
N GLU A 64 -6.84 -14.81 4.02
CA GLU A 64 -6.16 -15.22 2.79
C GLU A 64 -4.68 -14.85 2.86
N THR A 65 -3.89 -15.63 2.16
CA THR A 65 -2.47 -15.34 1.95
C THR A 65 -2.22 -15.17 0.47
N TYR A 66 -1.50 -14.14 0.08
CA TYR A 66 -1.16 -13.94 -1.31
C TYR A 66 0.25 -13.39 -1.46
N THR A 67 0.83 -13.64 -2.64
CA THR A 67 2.16 -13.18 -3.00
C THR A 67 2.07 -12.09 -4.04
N SER A 68 2.83 -11.01 -3.85
CA SER A 68 2.87 -9.86 -4.75
C SER A 68 4.29 -9.55 -5.17
N LYS A 69 4.41 -8.96 -6.36
CA LYS A 69 5.64 -8.32 -6.82
C LYS A 69 5.48 -6.83 -6.59
N VAL A 70 6.34 -6.27 -5.74
CA VAL A 70 6.34 -4.85 -5.39
C VAL A 70 7.53 -4.20 -6.06
N THR A 71 7.29 -3.10 -6.78
CA THR A 71 8.33 -2.33 -7.44
C THR A 71 8.38 -0.94 -6.82
N LEU A 72 9.54 -0.56 -6.28
CA LEU A 72 9.78 0.74 -5.67
C LEU A 72 10.69 1.54 -6.59
N ASP A 73 10.17 2.65 -7.13
CA ASP A 73 10.95 3.55 -7.98
C ASP A 73 11.19 4.86 -7.23
N ARG A 74 12.39 5.03 -6.68
CA ARG A 74 12.72 6.17 -5.83
C ARG A 74 12.85 7.47 -6.61
N ASN A 75 13.23 7.41 -7.89
CA ASN A 75 13.34 8.61 -8.73
C ASN A 75 11.98 9.17 -9.10
N LYS A 76 11.01 8.29 -9.35
CA LYS A 76 9.66 8.69 -9.76
C LYS A 76 8.69 8.79 -8.59
N ASN A 77 9.10 8.37 -7.39
CA ASN A 77 8.22 8.28 -6.21
C ASN A 77 6.98 7.45 -6.50
N ILE A 78 7.18 6.27 -7.08
CA ILE A 78 6.10 5.34 -7.44
C ILE A 78 6.32 4.02 -6.70
N VAL A 79 5.24 3.50 -6.12
CA VAL A 79 5.20 2.15 -5.55
C VAL A 79 4.09 1.39 -6.25
N ASP A 80 4.47 0.34 -6.97
CA ASP A 80 3.54 -0.56 -7.66
C ASP A 80 3.55 -1.94 -7.00
N ALA A 81 2.39 -2.58 -6.93
CA ALA A 81 2.29 -3.95 -6.46
C ALA A 81 1.34 -4.73 -7.37
N HIS A 82 1.75 -5.93 -7.76
CA HIS A 82 0.98 -6.82 -8.61
C HIS A 82 0.90 -8.19 -7.97
N HIS A 83 -0.30 -8.75 -7.90
CA HIS A 83 -0.53 -10.10 -7.45
C HIS A 83 0.11 -11.12 -8.39
N ILE A 84 0.83 -12.10 -7.85
CA ILE A 84 1.42 -13.19 -8.63
C ILE A 84 0.94 -14.57 -8.20
N ASP A 85 0.47 -14.73 -6.97
CA ASP A 85 -0.08 -16.00 -6.49
C ASP A 85 -1.05 -15.77 -5.34
N GLY A 86 -2.22 -16.41 -5.40
CA GLY A 86 -3.23 -16.32 -4.35
C GLY A 86 -4.65 -16.31 -4.92
N PRO A 87 -5.61 -15.75 -4.14
CA PRO A 87 -7.04 -15.89 -4.47
C PRO A 87 -7.57 -14.89 -5.50
N PHE A 88 -6.72 -14.07 -6.10
CA PHE A 88 -7.14 -13.04 -7.03
C PHE A 88 -6.93 -13.46 -8.49
N ASP A 89 -7.82 -13.04 -9.38
CA ASP A 89 -7.54 -13.02 -10.80
C ASP A 89 -6.50 -11.94 -11.11
N HIS A 90 -6.67 -10.80 -10.46
CA HIS A 90 -5.66 -9.74 -10.45
C HIS A 90 -5.82 -8.90 -9.19
N LEU A 91 -4.74 -8.27 -8.78
CA LEU A 91 -4.72 -7.26 -7.73
C LEU A 91 -3.56 -6.34 -8.06
N ASP A 92 -3.87 -5.12 -8.48
CA ASP A 92 -2.90 -4.13 -8.91
C ASP A 92 -3.09 -2.86 -8.10
N THR A 93 -2.00 -2.37 -7.50
CA THR A 93 -2.02 -1.09 -6.79
C THR A 93 -0.92 -0.20 -7.31
N ARG A 94 -1.17 1.10 -7.33
CA ARG A 94 -0.15 2.10 -7.64
C ARG A 94 -0.29 3.28 -6.71
N TRP A 95 0.82 3.64 -6.08
CA TRP A 95 0.99 4.89 -5.34
C TRP A 95 1.94 5.77 -6.12
N CYS A 96 1.58 7.03 -6.31
CA CYS A 96 2.42 8.03 -6.92
C CYS A 96 2.41 9.28 -6.05
N PHE A 97 3.60 9.79 -5.72
CA PHE A 97 3.75 10.95 -4.83
C PHE A 97 4.37 12.10 -5.60
N VAL A 98 3.58 13.15 -5.84
CA VAL A 98 3.99 14.32 -6.62
C VAL A 98 4.38 15.45 -5.66
N PRO A 99 5.64 15.96 -5.73
CA PRO A 99 6.04 17.08 -4.88
C PRO A 99 5.20 18.33 -5.13
N ARG A 100 4.88 19.05 -4.04
CA ARG A 100 4.20 20.33 -4.05
C ARG A 100 4.96 21.28 -3.13
N ASP A 101 4.69 22.58 -3.24
CA ASP A 101 5.41 23.60 -2.47
C ASP A 101 5.34 23.37 -0.95
N SER A 102 4.20 22.92 -0.45
CA SER A 102 3.98 22.75 1.00
C SER A 102 3.72 21.29 1.40
N GLY A 103 4.14 20.32 0.56
CA GLY A 103 3.94 18.91 0.86
C GLY A 103 3.93 18.06 -0.38
N SER A 104 2.91 17.23 -0.55
CA SER A 104 2.80 16.36 -1.71
C SER A 104 1.35 16.14 -2.12
N GLU A 105 1.16 15.73 -3.35
CA GLU A 105 -0.11 15.21 -3.84
C GLU A 105 0.03 13.71 -3.99
N VAL A 106 -0.80 12.96 -3.29
CA VAL A 106 -0.77 11.49 -3.29
C VAL A 106 -1.85 10.97 -4.23
N HIS A 107 -1.43 10.17 -5.19
CA HIS A 107 -2.33 9.47 -6.11
C HIS A 107 -2.31 8.00 -5.77
N PHE A 108 -3.46 7.42 -5.48
CA PHE A 108 -3.60 6.01 -5.18
C PHE A 108 -4.62 5.38 -6.11
N ALA A 109 -4.25 4.25 -6.70
CA ALA A 109 -5.15 3.47 -7.55
C ALA A 109 -5.06 2.01 -7.16
N ILE A 110 -6.20 1.34 -7.08
CA ILE A 110 -6.30 -0.09 -6.84
C ILE A 110 -7.35 -0.69 -7.77
N ASP A 111 -7.03 -1.86 -8.32
CA ASP A 111 -7.92 -2.62 -9.17
C ASP A 111 -7.76 -4.09 -8.82
N PHE A 112 -8.85 -4.78 -8.52
CA PHE A 112 -8.77 -6.20 -8.19
C PHE A 112 -10.02 -6.98 -8.55
N ALA A 113 -9.84 -8.30 -8.68
CA ALA A 113 -10.93 -9.25 -8.82
C ALA A 113 -10.54 -10.56 -8.14
N PHE A 114 -11.46 -11.13 -7.37
CA PHE A 114 -11.29 -12.47 -6.81
C PHE A 114 -11.63 -13.53 -7.83
N ARG A 115 -10.91 -14.67 -7.78
CA ARG A 115 -11.25 -15.86 -8.60
C ARG A 115 -12.57 -16.47 -8.18
N ASN A 116 -12.84 -16.49 -6.88
CA ASN A 116 -14.04 -17.08 -6.30
C ASN A 116 -15.15 -16.04 -6.27
N ARG A 117 -16.30 -16.37 -6.90
CA ARG A 117 -17.45 -15.46 -6.99
C ARG A 117 -18.07 -15.16 -5.63
N LEU A 118 -18.03 -16.11 -4.70
CA LEU A 118 -18.54 -15.89 -3.34
C LEU A 118 -17.70 -14.88 -2.60
N LEU A 119 -16.37 -14.97 -2.72
CA LEU A 119 -15.45 -13.97 -2.13
C LEU A 119 -15.66 -12.61 -2.78
N ALA A 120 -15.84 -12.57 -4.11
CA ALA A 120 -16.09 -11.33 -4.82
C ALA A 120 -17.36 -10.65 -4.32
N ALA A 121 -18.44 -11.39 -4.15
CA ALA A 121 -19.70 -10.85 -3.66
C ALA A 121 -19.58 -10.30 -2.23
N ALA A 122 -18.89 -11.03 -1.36
CA ALA A 122 -18.65 -10.58 0.03
C ALA A 122 -17.77 -9.34 0.10
N SER A 123 -16.74 -9.27 -0.76
CA SER A 123 -15.79 -8.14 -0.74
C SER A 123 -16.41 -6.85 -1.25
N ASN A 124 -17.36 -6.91 -2.20
CA ASN A 124 -18.01 -5.73 -2.76
C ASN A 124 -18.73 -4.89 -1.68
N LEU A 125 -19.22 -5.55 -0.62
CA LEU A 125 -19.92 -4.87 0.48
C LEU A 125 -19.00 -4.07 1.38
N VAL A 126 -17.71 -4.44 1.46
CA VAL A 126 -16.77 -3.82 2.40
C VAL A 126 -15.61 -3.11 1.71
N PHE A 127 -15.55 -3.17 0.38
CA PHE A 127 -14.40 -2.68 -0.40
C PHE A 127 -14.11 -1.20 -0.14
N ASP A 128 -15.09 -0.33 -0.30
CA ASP A 128 -14.89 1.11 -0.13
C ASP A 128 -14.44 1.46 1.28
N ARG A 129 -15.03 0.81 2.28
CA ARG A 129 -14.65 1.03 3.67
C ARG A 129 -13.21 0.59 3.93
N MET A 130 -12.83 -0.56 3.39
CA MET A 130 -11.48 -1.11 3.55
C MET A 130 -10.43 -0.21 2.91
N VAL A 131 -10.69 0.27 1.69
CA VAL A 131 -9.78 1.17 0.99
C VAL A 131 -9.60 2.47 1.77
N ARG A 132 -10.68 3.07 2.26
CA ARG A 132 -10.61 4.30 3.06
C ARG A 132 -9.83 4.10 4.35
N LYS A 133 -10.03 2.99 5.04
CA LYS A 133 -9.27 2.67 6.26
C LYS A 133 -7.80 2.50 5.96
N THR A 134 -7.48 1.84 4.84
CA THR A 134 -6.09 1.59 4.45
C THR A 134 -5.37 2.89 4.12
N THR A 135 -5.95 3.73 3.27
CA THR A 135 -5.34 5.02 2.91
C THR A 135 -5.22 5.93 4.12
N GLY A 136 -6.24 5.96 4.98
CA GLY A 136 -6.21 6.71 6.25
C GLY A 136 -5.10 6.25 7.17
N ALA A 137 -4.85 4.94 7.24
CA ALA A 137 -3.79 4.37 8.07
C ALA A 137 -2.39 4.80 7.58
N PHE A 138 -2.17 4.83 6.26
CA PHE A 138 -0.91 5.31 5.69
C PHE A 138 -0.69 6.80 6.01
N ILE A 139 -1.73 7.61 5.90
CA ILE A 139 -1.65 9.04 6.22
C ILE A 139 -1.35 9.23 7.71
N ALA A 140 -2.02 8.50 8.59
CA ALA A 140 -1.79 8.57 10.03
C ALA A 140 -0.36 8.14 10.39
N ARG A 141 0.16 7.10 9.73
CA ARG A 141 1.53 6.65 9.94
C ARG A 141 2.54 7.71 9.49
N ALA A 142 2.28 8.36 8.35
CA ALA A 142 3.11 9.46 7.86
C ALA A 142 3.13 10.63 8.86
N ALA A 143 1.97 10.97 9.44
CA ALA A 143 1.86 12.01 10.46
C ALA A 143 2.68 11.67 11.70
N GLN A 144 2.61 10.43 12.17
CA GLN A 144 3.39 9.95 13.32
C GLN A 144 4.90 10.07 13.07
N ARG A 145 5.36 9.64 11.91
CA ARG A 145 6.79 9.68 11.55
C ARG A 145 7.27 11.12 11.37
N HIS A 146 6.45 11.97 10.76
CA HIS A 146 6.75 13.40 10.58
C HIS A 146 6.91 14.10 11.94
N ASN A 147 5.97 13.87 12.86
CA ASN A 147 6.00 14.46 14.20
C ASN A 147 7.21 13.97 15.01
N ALA A 148 7.50 12.67 14.94
CA ALA A 148 8.66 12.08 15.62
C ALA A 148 9.97 12.69 15.09
N SER A 149 10.08 12.88 13.77
CA SER A 149 11.25 13.49 13.13
C SER A 149 11.44 14.94 13.59
N HIS A 150 10.36 15.72 13.68
CA HIS A 150 10.42 17.10 14.17
C HIS A 150 10.80 17.14 15.65
N HIS A 151 10.27 16.27 16.48
CA HIS A 151 10.65 16.21 17.91
C HIS A 151 12.12 15.84 18.10
N ALA A 152 12.64 14.94 17.25
CA ALA A 152 14.03 14.53 17.32
C ALA A 152 15.01 15.66 16.96
N GLN A 153 14.55 16.68 16.21
CA GLN A 153 15.37 17.82 15.79
C GLN A 153 15.33 18.99 16.80
N GLN A 154 14.45 18.93 17.77
CA GLN A 154 14.35 19.92 18.83
C GLN A 154 15.12 19.47 20.07
#